data_25bd3001d64f90f4280e6b51bec91ce1
#
_entry.id   25bd3001d64f90f4280e6b51bec91ce1
#
_cell.length_a   1.000
_cell.length_b   1.000
_cell.length_c   1.000
_cell.angle_alpha   90.00
_cell.angle_beta   90.00
_cell.angle_gamma   90.00
#
_symmetry.space_group_name_H-M   'P 1'
#
loop_
_entity.id
_entity.type
_entity.pdbx_description
1 polymer ?
#
loop_
_entity_poly.entity_id
_entity_poly.type
_entity_poly.pdbx_seq_one_letter_code
_entity_poly.pdbx_strand_id
1 'polypeptide(L)'
;MKPIVVHPRMDFMLLAADAIINQSSKWKFMLGGANSSAVTIRSIINRGGEQGAQHSQSLYSMFANIPGIVVALPSNPQDAYDFLIKSVQTNSTVIYIDDRWLYSEEAVINLNSPNIKKNIFNEKAKIIKKGKDITLISLGYGVKILREVEKKLKDENISAELIDLKIINPLDIKACVSSVKKTKKVLVLDYGWSNCGISSEIISQIAEKTINYKKKINYLKIALPDYPAPTNKLNEKDYYFSSTKVYKKVINHFFK
;
A
#
# COMPACT_ATOMS: atom_id res chain seq x y z
N MET A 1 -14.55 -10.47 -23.20
CA MET A 1 -14.52 -11.14 -21.87
C MET A 1 -13.48 -10.41 -21.02
N LYS A 2 -13.73 -10.20 -19.71
CA LYS A 2 -12.77 -9.60 -18.77
C LYS A 2 -12.44 -10.62 -17.69
N PRO A 3 -11.34 -11.35 -17.81
CA PRO A 3 -10.98 -12.42 -16.90
C PRO A 3 -10.51 -11.89 -15.55
N ILE A 4 -10.80 -12.65 -14.50
CA ILE A 4 -10.21 -12.49 -13.16
C ILE A 4 -9.38 -13.73 -12.90
N VAL A 5 -8.07 -13.55 -12.78
CA VAL A 5 -7.12 -14.61 -12.42
C VAL A 5 -6.84 -14.50 -10.92
N VAL A 6 -6.94 -15.60 -10.19
CA VAL A 6 -6.74 -15.59 -8.74
C VAL A 6 -5.48 -16.37 -8.38
N HIS A 7 -4.56 -15.69 -7.69
CA HIS A 7 -3.41 -16.31 -7.04
C HIS A 7 -3.66 -16.32 -5.52
N PRO A 8 -4.02 -17.46 -4.92
CA PRO A 8 -4.34 -17.57 -3.49
C PRO A 8 -3.19 -17.15 -2.57
N ARG A 9 -1.97 -17.10 -3.14
CA ARG A 9 -0.78 -16.53 -2.50
C ARG A 9 0.00 -15.69 -3.49
N MET A 10 0.36 -14.49 -3.09
CA MET A 10 1.12 -13.55 -3.91
C MET A 10 2.48 -14.13 -4.32
N ASP A 11 3.07 -14.92 -3.46
CA ASP A 11 4.34 -15.62 -3.67
C ASP A 11 4.35 -16.42 -4.99
N PHE A 12 3.28 -17.15 -5.26
CA PHE A 12 3.19 -18.01 -6.43
C PHE A 12 2.68 -17.31 -7.70
N MET A 13 2.31 -16.04 -7.61
CA MET A 13 2.07 -15.21 -8.80
C MET A 13 3.34 -15.06 -9.65
N LEU A 14 4.52 -15.24 -9.05
CA LEU A 14 5.81 -15.25 -9.76
C LEU A 14 5.91 -16.33 -10.84
N LEU A 15 5.17 -17.44 -10.73
CA LEU A 15 5.09 -18.45 -11.79
C LEU A 15 4.49 -17.91 -13.09
N ALA A 16 3.71 -16.84 -13.03
CA ALA A 16 3.13 -16.15 -14.18
C ALA A 16 3.87 -14.84 -14.52
N ALA A 17 5.08 -14.61 -14.01
CA ALA A 17 5.77 -13.33 -14.11
C ALA A 17 5.98 -12.89 -15.58
N ASP A 18 6.36 -13.80 -16.47
CA ASP A 18 6.52 -13.46 -17.89
C ASP A 18 5.18 -12.99 -18.50
N ALA A 19 4.11 -13.75 -18.30
CA ALA A 19 2.79 -13.40 -18.83
C ALA A 19 2.29 -12.04 -18.29
N ILE A 20 2.62 -11.71 -17.03
CA ILE A 20 2.23 -10.45 -16.40
C ILE A 20 3.12 -9.30 -16.87
N ILE A 21 4.45 -9.48 -16.79
CA ILE A 21 5.43 -8.41 -16.96
C ILE A 21 5.72 -8.15 -18.44
N ASN A 22 5.97 -9.19 -19.23
CA ASN A 22 6.41 -9.04 -20.61
C ASN A 22 5.24 -8.99 -21.60
N GLN A 23 4.08 -9.56 -21.25
CA GLN A 23 2.96 -9.64 -22.17
C GLN A 23 1.82 -8.73 -21.73
N SER A 24 1.10 -9.06 -20.65
CA SER A 24 -0.13 -8.36 -20.27
C SER A 24 0.10 -6.85 -20.05
N SER A 25 1.17 -6.47 -19.38
CA SER A 25 1.51 -5.06 -19.10
C SER A 25 1.88 -4.27 -20.36
N LYS A 26 2.44 -4.92 -21.38
CA LYS A 26 2.98 -4.29 -22.61
C LYS A 26 2.01 -4.33 -23.76
N TRP A 27 1.04 -5.22 -23.75
CA TRP A 27 0.15 -5.51 -24.87
C TRP A 27 -0.48 -4.25 -25.49
N LYS A 28 -1.07 -3.40 -24.65
CA LYS A 28 -1.70 -2.16 -25.11
C LYS A 28 -0.70 -1.24 -25.81
N PHE A 29 0.52 -1.12 -25.31
CA PHE A 29 1.56 -0.28 -25.91
C PHE A 29 2.06 -0.89 -27.22
N MET A 30 2.35 -2.18 -27.26
CA MET A 30 2.85 -2.87 -28.45
C MET A 30 1.88 -2.85 -29.61
N LEU A 31 0.56 -2.85 -29.34
CA LEU A 31 -0.49 -2.80 -30.35
C LEU A 31 -1.02 -1.38 -30.62
N GLY A 32 -0.25 -0.34 -30.28
CA GLY A 32 -0.62 1.04 -30.56
C GLY A 32 -1.95 1.48 -29.90
N GLY A 33 -2.37 0.81 -28.82
CA GLY A 33 -3.63 1.10 -28.14
C GLY A 33 -4.87 0.39 -28.71
N ALA A 34 -4.75 -0.31 -29.85
CA ALA A 34 -5.86 -1.00 -30.51
C ALA A 34 -6.52 -2.07 -29.64
N ASN A 35 -5.72 -2.76 -28.83
CA ASN A 35 -6.17 -3.79 -27.90
C ASN A 35 -5.47 -3.69 -26.55
N SER A 36 -6.10 -4.26 -25.52
CA SER A 36 -5.50 -4.37 -24.17
C SER A 36 -5.77 -5.74 -23.58
N SER A 37 -4.93 -6.20 -22.69
CA SER A 37 -5.10 -7.48 -22.00
C SER A 37 -6.28 -7.47 -21.01
N ALA A 38 -6.73 -6.31 -20.54
CA ALA A 38 -7.91 -6.11 -19.68
C ALA A 38 -8.13 -7.22 -18.63
N VAL A 39 -7.05 -7.67 -17.99
CA VAL A 39 -7.07 -8.75 -17.00
C VAL A 39 -6.96 -8.19 -15.58
N THR A 40 -7.82 -8.69 -14.68
CA THR A 40 -7.70 -8.45 -13.25
C THR A 40 -7.01 -9.64 -12.62
N ILE A 41 -5.87 -9.39 -11.98
CA ILE A 41 -5.10 -10.40 -11.25
C ILE A 41 -5.33 -10.16 -9.77
N ARG A 42 -6.16 -10.99 -9.16
CA ARG A 42 -6.38 -10.96 -7.72
C ARG A 42 -5.31 -11.77 -7.03
N SER A 43 -4.52 -11.14 -6.19
CA SER A 43 -3.42 -11.77 -5.45
C SER A 43 -3.58 -11.56 -3.96
N ILE A 44 -3.22 -12.56 -3.14
CA ILE A 44 -3.47 -12.53 -1.70
C ILE A 44 -2.14 -12.56 -0.97
N ILE A 45 -1.90 -11.55 -0.13
CA ILE A 45 -0.79 -11.56 0.82
C ILE A 45 -1.22 -12.35 2.06
N ASN A 46 -0.46 -13.40 2.38
CA ASN A 46 -0.59 -14.14 3.62
C ASN A 46 0.62 -13.85 4.50
N ARG A 47 0.39 -13.53 5.78
CA ARG A 47 1.45 -13.26 6.74
C ARG A 47 1.11 -13.87 8.09
N GLY A 48 2.14 -14.19 8.86
CA GLY A 48 1.96 -14.76 10.18
C GLY A 48 1.43 -16.20 10.14
N GLY A 49 1.15 -16.75 11.32
CA GLY A 49 0.64 -18.11 11.43
C GLY A 49 1.62 -19.15 10.96
N GLU A 50 2.92 -18.88 11.12
CA GLU A 50 4.02 -19.80 10.84
C GLU A 50 4.11 -20.27 9.39
N GLN A 51 3.63 -19.40 8.45
CA GLN A 51 3.66 -19.69 7.01
C GLN A 51 5.08 -19.72 6.42
N GLY A 52 6.05 -19.04 7.08
CA GLY A 52 7.46 -19.03 6.71
C GLY A 52 7.79 -18.26 5.44
N ALA A 53 9.02 -18.45 4.98
CA ALA A 53 9.67 -17.61 3.97
C ALA A 53 8.94 -17.56 2.62
N GLN A 54 8.47 -18.70 2.13
CA GLN A 54 7.89 -18.84 0.78
C GLN A 54 6.41 -18.46 0.70
N HIS A 55 5.72 -18.21 1.81
CA HIS A 55 4.27 -18.03 1.85
C HIS A 55 3.85 -16.71 2.49
N SER A 56 4.79 -15.82 2.78
CA SER A 56 4.54 -14.60 3.56
C SER A 56 5.10 -13.33 2.92
N GLN A 57 5.41 -13.35 1.63
CA GLN A 57 6.04 -12.24 0.94
C GLN A 57 5.02 -11.17 0.52
N SER A 58 5.44 -9.91 0.61
CA SER A 58 4.69 -8.75 0.14
C SER A 58 5.39 -8.17 -1.09
N LEU A 59 5.16 -8.76 -2.26
CA LEU A 59 5.91 -8.47 -3.50
C LEU A 59 5.33 -7.31 -4.32
N TYR A 60 4.41 -6.51 -3.76
CA TYR A 60 3.74 -5.45 -4.50
C TYR A 60 4.68 -4.39 -5.07
N SER A 61 5.80 -4.10 -4.40
CA SER A 61 6.80 -3.13 -4.89
C SER A 61 7.41 -3.56 -6.21
N MET A 62 7.65 -4.86 -6.40
CA MET A 62 8.17 -5.42 -7.65
C MET A 62 7.21 -5.15 -8.82
N PHE A 63 5.93 -5.34 -8.61
CA PHE A 63 4.92 -5.11 -9.64
C PHE A 63 4.59 -3.62 -9.84
N ALA A 64 4.71 -2.81 -8.79
CA ALA A 64 4.54 -1.36 -8.88
C ALA A 64 5.60 -0.68 -9.76
N ASN A 65 6.77 -1.31 -9.93
CA ASN A 65 7.84 -0.84 -10.81
C ASN A 65 7.55 -1.09 -12.31
N ILE A 66 6.53 -1.89 -12.65
CA ILE A 66 6.28 -2.31 -14.04
C ILE A 66 5.32 -1.32 -14.73
N PRO A 67 5.74 -0.61 -15.81
CA PRO A 67 4.84 0.23 -16.59
C PRO A 67 3.70 -0.58 -17.21
N GLY A 68 2.49 0.00 -17.21
CA GLY A 68 1.30 -0.62 -17.82
C GLY A 68 0.47 -1.48 -16.86
N ILE A 69 0.87 -1.61 -15.59
CA ILE A 69 0.13 -2.32 -14.54
C ILE A 69 -0.41 -1.31 -13.52
N VAL A 70 -1.66 -1.49 -13.11
CA VAL A 70 -2.19 -0.83 -11.90
C VAL A 70 -2.00 -1.77 -10.73
N VAL A 71 -1.51 -1.26 -9.59
CA VAL A 71 -1.34 -2.04 -8.36
C VAL A 71 -2.16 -1.41 -7.25
N ALA A 72 -3.20 -2.10 -6.81
CA ALA A 72 -4.18 -1.62 -5.84
C ALA A 72 -4.21 -2.51 -4.59
N LEU A 73 -4.17 -1.87 -3.41
CA LEU A 73 -4.21 -2.51 -2.10
C LEU A 73 -5.26 -1.82 -1.21
N PRO A 74 -6.51 -2.32 -1.17
CA PRO A 74 -7.53 -1.76 -0.29
C PRO A 74 -7.17 -1.95 1.18
N SER A 75 -7.56 -1.01 2.02
CA SER A 75 -7.32 -1.02 3.47
C SER A 75 -8.60 -1.21 4.29
N ASN A 76 -9.75 -1.28 3.64
CA ASN A 76 -11.06 -1.36 4.28
C ASN A 76 -12.09 -2.04 3.35
N PRO A 77 -13.23 -2.56 3.89
CA PRO A 77 -14.22 -3.29 3.11
C PRO A 77 -14.84 -2.52 1.93
N GLN A 78 -15.11 -1.21 2.08
CA GLN A 78 -15.68 -0.42 0.99
C GLN A 78 -14.70 -0.28 -0.19
N ASP A 79 -13.42 0.02 0.10
CA ASP A 79 -12.41 0.10 -0.95
C ASP A 79 -12.14 -1.28 -1.58
N ALA A 80 -12.24 -2.37 -0.81
CA ALA A 80 -12.12 -3.73 -1.33
C ALA A 80 -13.22 -4.02 -2.37
N TYR A 81 -14.45 -3.70 -2.05
CA TYR A 81 -15.59 -3.81 -2.97
C TYR A 81 -15.43 -2.93 -4.21
N ASP A 82 -15.19 -1.63 -4.00
CA ASP A 82 -15.09 -0.66 -5.10
C ASP A 82 -13.95 -0.99 -6.06
N PHE A 83 -12.77 -1.37 -5.53
CA PHE A 83 -11.59 -1.61 -6.36
C PHE A 83 -11.68 -2.88 -7.18
N LEU A 84 -12.28 -3.94 -6.64
CA LEU A 84 -12.47 -5.17 -7.42
C LEU A 84 -13.37 -4.91 -8.63
N ILE A 85 -14.47 -4.18 -8.46
CA ILE A 85 -15.37 -3.80 -9.55
C ILE A 85 -14.64 -2.92 -10.57
N LYS A 86 -13.95 -1.86 -10.12
CA LYS A 86 -13.17 -0.97 -10.99
C LYS A 86 -12.10 -1.72 -11.77
N SER A 87 -11.44 -2.70 -11.13
CA SER A 87 -10.41 -3.50 -11.79
C SER A 87 -10.97 -4.28 -12.96
N VAL A 88 -12.14 -4.88 -12.80
CA VAL A 88 -12.82 -5.62 -13.86
C VAL A 88 -13.34 -4.69 -14.97
N GLN A 89 -13.77 -3.48 -14.61
CA GLN A 89 -14.32 -2.52 -15.58
C GLN A 89 -13.24 -1.86 -16.45
N THR A 90 -11.98 -1.79 -15.97
CA THR A 90 -10.91 -1.12 -16.71
C THR A 90 -10.41 -1.93 -17.92
N ASN A 91 -9.85 -1.24 -18.91
CA ASN A 91 -9.19 -1.85 -20.07
C ASN A 91 -7.67 -1.84 -19.89
N SER A 92 -7.20 -2.35 -18.75
CA SER A 92 -5.78 -2.45 -18.42
C SER A 92 -5.55 -3.62 -17.47
N THR A 93 -4.30 -4.05 -17.38
CA THR A 93 -3.88 -5.03 -16.38
C THR A 93 -3.91 -4.42 -15.00
N VAL A 94 -4.65 -5.03 -14.08
CA VAL A 94 -4.72 -4.61 -12.68
C VAL A 94 -4.30 -5.76 -11.79
N ILE A 95 -3.35 -5.53 -10.92
CA ILE A 95 -3.04 -6.39 -9.78
C ILE A 95 -3.80 -5.83 -8.57
N TYR A 96 -4.88 -6.50 -8.22
CA TYR A 96 -5.67 -6.23 -7.03
C TYR A 96 -5.18 -7.13 -5.91
N ILE A 97 -4.72 -6.54 -4.80
CA ILE A 97 -4.04 -7.27 -3.74
C ILE A 97 -4.87 -7.23 -2.47
N ASP A 98 -5.35 -8.41 -2.05
CA ASP A 98 -5.93 -8.60 -0.73
C ASP A 98 -4.84 -8.83 0.32
N ASP A 99 -5.07 -8.32 1.52
CA ASP A 99 -4.27 -8.66 2.70
C ASP A 99 -5.10 -9.52 3.65
N ARG A 100 -4.66 -10.75 3.89
CA ARG A 100 -5.42 -11.71 4.71
C ARG A 100 -5.65 -11.23 6.14
N TRP A 101 -4.79 -10.39 6.68
CA TRP A 101 -4.97 -9.81 8.01
C TRP A 101 -6.09 -8.77 8.09
N LEU A 102 -6.66 -8.38 6.94
CA LEU A 102 -7.84 -7.50 6.87
C LEU A 102 -9.16 -8.27 6.69
N TYR A 103 -9.15 -9.60 6.54
CA TYR A 103 -10.37 -10.37 6.28
C TYR A 103 -11.37 -10.38 7.43
N SER A 104 -10.92 -10.06 8.64
CA SER A 104 -11.80 -9.90 9.81
C SER A 104 -12.35 -8.49 9.99
N GLU A 105 -12.00 -7.55 9.10
CA GLU A 105 -12.55 -6.19 9.16
C GLU A 105 -13.98 -6.18 8.62
N GLU A 106 -14.90 -5.70 9.43
CA GLU A 106 -16.31 -5.59 9.08
C GLU A 106 -16.71 -4.12 8.93
N ALA A 107 -17.55 -3.83 7.95
CA ALA A 107 -18.19 -2.53 7.78
C ALA A 107 -19.47 -2.66 6.97
N VAL A 108 -20.40 -1.76 7.21
CA VAL A 108 -21.52 -1.55 6.28
C VAL A 108 -20.98 -0.89 5.03
N ILE A 109 -21.19 -1.54 3.87
CA ILE A 109 -20.72 -1.02 2.58
C ILE A 109 -21.91 -0.51 1.75
N ASN A 110 -21.64 0.52 0.94
CA ASN A 110 -22.58 1.02 -0.05
C ASN A 110 -22.38 0.26 -1.37
N LEU A 111 -23.27 -0.67 -1.69
CA LEU A 111 -23.23 -1.45 -2.95
C LEU A 111 -23.44 -0.58 -4.19
N ASN A 112 -24.12 0.57 -4.06
CA ASN A 112 -24.34 1.55 -5.11
C ASN A 112 -23.35 2.72 -5.04
N SER A 113 -22.15 2.48 -4.53
CA SER A 113 -21.11 3.51 -4.43
C SER A 113 -20.88 4.19 -5.78
N PRO A 114 -21.00 5.53 -5.89
CA PRO A 114 -20.70 6.23 -7.13
C PRO A 114 -19.24 6.08 -7.55
N ASN A 115 -18.40 5.65 -6.62
CA ASN A 115 -16.98 5.45 -6.83
C ASN A 115 -16.69 4.29 -7.79
N ILE A 116 -17.54 3.25 -7.84
CA ILE A 116 -17.38 2.11 -8.76
C ILE A 116 -17.42 2.51 -10.26
N LYS A 117 -18.04 3.63 -10.59
CA LYS A 117 -18.10 4.17 -11.97
C LYS A 117 -16.84 4.94 -12.38
N LYS A 118 -15.96 5.25 -11.44
CA LYS A 118 -14.72 5.99 -11.71
C LYS A 118 -13.62 5.04 -12.19
N ASN A 119 -12.80 5.51 -13.13
CA ASN A 119 -11.64 4.75 -13.57
C ASN A 119 -10.65 4.55 -12.41
N ILE A 120 -10.14 3.33 -12.26
CA ILE A 120 -9.19 2.99 -11.18
C ILE A 120 -7.90 3.82 -11.25
N PHE A 121 -7.46 4.24 -12.43
CA PHE A 121 -6.30 5.14 -12.61
C PHE A 121 -6.48 6.52 -11.99
N ASN A 122 -7.72 6.94 -11.75
CA ASN A 122 -8.06 8.23 -11.16
C ASN A 122 -8.22 8.15 -9.64
N GLU A 123 -8.03 6.97 -9.06
CA GLU A 123 -8.06 6.83 -7.60
C GLU A 123 -6.90 7.59 -6.96
N LYS A 124 -7.20 8.29 -5.88
CA LYS A 124 -6.26 9.17 -5.19
C LYS A 124 -6.00 8.69 -3.77
N ALA A 125 -4.81 9.01 -3.27
CA ALA A 125 -4.52 8.87 -1.85
C ALA A 125 -5.55 9.65 -1.02
N LYS A 126 -6.02 9.04 0.06
CA LYS A 126 -7.08 9.60 0.91
C LYS A 126 -6.54 10.01 2.27
N ILE A 127 -6.75 11.27 2.64
CA ILE A 127 -6.59 11.71 4.03
C ILE A 127 -7.78 11.18 4.81
N ILE A 128 -7.57 10.14 5.62
CA ILE A 128 -8.63 9.51 6.43
C ILE A 128 -8.72 10.10 7.83
N LYS A 129 -7.70 10.83 8.26
CA LYS A 129 -7.68 11.63 9.48
C LYS A 129 -6.87 12.90 9.23
N LYS A 130 -7.42 14.06 9.54
CA LYS A 130 -6.69 15.35 9.49
C LYS A 130 -5.84 15.53 10.75
N GLY A 131 -4.65 16.10 10.60
CA GLY A 131 -3.74 16.40 11.69
C GLY A 131 -2.74 17.51 11.32
N LYS A 132 -1.92 17.94 12.30
CA LYS A 132 -1.00 19.07 12.14
C LYS A 132 0.45 18.81 12.61
N ASP A 133 0.68 17.76 13.40
CA ASP A 133 1.97 17.56 14.07
C ASP A 133 2.85 16.51 13.41
N ILE A 134 2.25 15.49 12.77
CA ILE A 134 2.94 14.41 12.05
C ILE A 134 2.06 13.88 10.92
N THR A 135 2.67 13.49 9.81
CA THR A 135 2.02 12.75 8.71
C THR A 135 2.34 11.26 8.83
N LEU A 136 1.32 10.43 8.81
CA LEU A 136 1.41 8.97 8.82
C LEU A 136 0.92 8.46 7.46
N ILE A 137 1.76 7.72 6.74
CA ILE A 137 1.45 7.22 5.38
C ILE A 137 1.57 5.70 5.37
N SER A 138 0.57 5.02 4.84
CA SER A 138 0.62 3.57 4.59
C SER A 138 -0.35 3.12 3.50
N LEU A 139 -0.44 1.80 3.29
CA LEU A 139 -1.31 1.10 2.36
C LEU A 139 -1.76 -0.24 2.98
N GLY A 140 -2.87 -0.79 2.50
CA GLY A 140 -3.38 -2.08 2.95
C GLY A 140 -3.44 -2.22 4.46
N TYR A 141 -2.90 -3.32 5.00
CA TYR A 141 -2.90 -3.59 6.44
C TYR A 141 -2.17 -2.54 7.28
N GLY A 142 -1.14 -1.90 6.73
CA GLY A 142 -0.41 -0.85 7.45
C GLY A 142 -1.29 0.34 7.85
N VAL A 143 -2.36 0.62 7.10
CA VAL A 143 -3.34 1.67 7.45
C VAL A 143 -4.09 1.32 8.73
N LYS A 144 -4.47 0.04 8.93
CA LYS A 144 -5.09 -0.43 10.17
C LYS A 144 -4.16 -0.18 11.37
N ILE A 145 -2.90 -0.54 11.24
CA ILE A 145 -1.88 -0.30 12.29
C ILE A 145 -1.74 1.20 12.57
N LEU A 146 -1.67 2.03 11.53
CA LEU A 146 -1.54 3.48 11.73
C LEU A 146 -2.79 4.14 12.32
N ARG A 147 -3.99 3.57 12.16
CA ARG A 147 -5.19 4.03 12.89
C ARG A 147 -5.05 3.83 14.40
N GLU A 148 -4.46 2.71 14.82
CA GLU A 148 -4.19 2.45 16.24
C GLU A 148 -3.06 3.36 16.78
N VAL A 149 -2.03 3.61 15.96
CA VAL A 149 -0.95 4.55 16.31
C VAL A 149 -1.49 5.97 16.45
N GLU A 150 -2.37 6.41 15.53
CA GLU A 150 -3.01 7.74 15.60
C GLU A 150 -3.78 7.93 16.91
N LYS A 151 -4.54 6.91 17.34
CA LYS A 151 -5.26 6.96 18.62
C LYS A 151 -4.30 7.15 19.80
N LYS A 152 -3.20 6.36 19.86
CA LYS A 152 -2.18 6.48 20.91
C LYS A 152 -1.47 7.84 20.90
N LEU A 153 -1.19 8.41 19.72
CA LEU A 153 -0.62 9.74 19.58
C LEU A 153 -1.59 10.83 20.07
N LYS A 154 -2.88 10.67 19.78
CA LYS A 154 -3.93 11.60 20.26
C LYS A 154 -4.01 11.62 21.77
N ASP A 155 -3.82 10.48 22.45
CA ASP A 155 -3.80 10.42 23.92
C ASP A 155 -2.62 11.22 24.52
N GLU A 156 -1.55 11.44 23.76
CA GLU A 156 -0.41 12.30 24.08
C GLU A 156 -0.57 13.74 23.52
N ASN A 157 -1.77 14.13 23.11
CA ASN A 157 -2.06 15.43 22.48
C ASN A 157 -1.29 15.68 21.17
N ILE A 158 -0.84 14.65 20.47
CA ILE A 158 -0.18 14.73 19.16
C ILE A 158 -1.20 14.51 18.05
N SER A 159 -1.41 15.53 17.22
CA SER A 159 -2.39 15.52 16.14
C SER A 159 -1.78 14.94 14.84
N ALA A 160 -2.02 13.66 14.58
CA ALA A 160 -1.50 13.00 13.40
C ALA A 160 -2.45 13.10 12.19
N GLU A 161 -1.90 13.40 11.00
CA GLU A 161 -2.61 13.28 9.73
C GLU A 161 -2.33 11.90 9.13
N LEU A 162 -3.39 11.12 8.89
CA LEU A 162 -3.28 9.76 8.39
C LEU A 162 -3.72 9.68 6.93
N ILE A 163 -2.83 9.16 6.07
CA ILE A 163 -3.02 9.02 4.63
C ILE A 163 -2.99 7.55 4.24
N ASP A 164 -4.04 7.12 3.56
CA ASP A 164 -4.14 5.84 2.87
C ASP A 164 -3.83 6.02 1.40
N LEU A 165 -2.79 5.35 0.90
CA LEU A 165 -2.36 5.45 -0.50
C LEU A 165 -3.28 4.72 -1.46
N LYS A 166 -3.89 3.61 -1.03
CA LYS A 166 -4.84 2.78 -1.81
C LYS A 166 -4.23 2.14 -3.06
N ILE A 167 -3.58 2.92 -3.90
CA ILE A 167 -2.94 2.52 -5.15
C ILE A 167 -1.48 2.97 -5.12
N ILE A 168 -0.59 2.10 -5.52
CA ILE A 168 0.85 2.37 -5.55
C ILE A 168 1.43 2.45 -6.96
N ASN A 169 0.67 2.03 -7.97
CA ASN A 169 0.94 2.34 -9.36
C ASN A 169 -0.41 2.55 -10.09
N PRO A 170 -0.69 3.78 -10.58
CA PRO A 170 0.09 5.02 -10.41
C PRO A 170 0.04 5.57 -8.97
N LEU A 171 1.16 6.04 -8.46
CA LEU A 171 1.26 6.59 -7.10
C LEU A 171 0.79 8.06 -7.05
N ASP A 172 -0.20 8.38 -6.20
CA ASP A 172 -0.59 9.76 -5.94
C ASP A 172 0.17 10.32 -4.73
N ILE A 173 1.24 11.04 -5.01
CA ILE A 173 2.08 11.65 -3.98
C ILE A 173 1.63 13.07 -3.56
N LYS A 174 0.67 13.68 -4.28
CA LYS A 174 0.29 15.10 -4.04
C LYS A 174 -0.24 15.35 -2.63
N ALA A 175 -1.15 14.50 -2.16
CA ALA A 175 -1.70 14.59 -0.81
C ALA A 175 -0.59 14.43 0.25
N CYS A 176 0.34 13.49 0.04
CA CYS A 176 1.48 13.24 0.92
C CYS A 176 2.39 14.47 1.02
N VAL A 177 2.78 15.06 -0.11
CA VAL A 177 3.63 16.26 -0.15
C VAL A 177 2.97 17.44 0.56
N SER A 178 1.67 17.67 0.32
CA SER A 178 0.93 18.76 0.98
C SER A 178 0.87 18.57 2.50
N SER A 179 0.61 17.36 2.95
CA SER A 179 0.59 17.01 4.37
C SER A 179 1.95 17.18 5.02
N VAL A 180 3.01 16.65 4.39
CA VAL A 180 4.38 16.73 4.92
C VAL A 180 4.89 18.16 5.02
N LYS A 181 4.58 19.03 4.06
CA LYS A 181 4.89 20.46 4.14
C LYS A 181 4.24 21.15 5.35
N LYS A 182 3.04 20.71 5.72
CA LYS A 182 2.32 21.20 6.90
C LYS A 182 2.94 20.69 8.20
N THR A 183 3.12 19.37 8.32
CA THR A 183 3.50 18.70 9.57
C THR A 183 5.01 18.65 9.81
N LYS A 184 5.84 18.64 8.76
CA LYS A 184 7.31 18.56 8.77
C LYS A 184 7.89 17.29 9.39
N LYS A 185 7.04 16.36 9.79
CA LYS A 185 7.38 15.04 10.31
C LYS A 185 6.60 14.01 9.53
N VAL A 186 7.26 12.99 9.02
CA VAL A 186 6.59 11.93 8.23
C VAL A 186 7.08 10.55 8.61
N LEU A 187 6.11 9.67 8.91
CA LEU A 187 6.32 8.23 8.97
C LEU A 187 5.73 7.61 7.70
N VAL A 188 6.52 6.77 7.04
CA VAL A 188 6.01 5.81 6.05
C VAL A 188 6.13 4.41 6.63
N LEU A 189 4.98 3.74 6.84
CA LEU A 189 4.90 2.37 7.32
C LEU A 189 4.60 1.43 6.15
N ASP A 190 5.43 0.41 5.99
CA ASP A 190 5.36 -0.56 4.90
C ASP A 190 5.51 -1.99 5.44
N TYR A 191 4.62 -2.89 5.03
CA TYR A 191 4.72 -4.32 5.34
C TYR A 191 5.39 -5.11 4.20
N GLY A 192 6.11 -4.42 3.31
CA GLY A 192 7.12 -4.96 2.41
C GLY A 192 8.51 -4.84 3.02
N TRP A 193 9.52 -5.40 2.34
CA TRP A 193 10.90 -5.26 2.76
C TRP A 193 11.43 -3.84 2.63
N SER A 194 12.39 -3.52 3.48
CA SER A 194 12.99 -2.18 3.54
C SER A 194 13.77 -1.82 2.28
N ASN A 195 14.49 -2.79 1.71
CA ASN A 195 15.32 -2.58 0.51
C ASN A 195 14.44 -2.59 -0.74
N CYS A 196 14.58 -1.57 -1.58
CA CYS A 196 13.79 -1.38 -2.79
C CYS A 196 12.26 -1.46 -2.58
N GLY A 197 11.79 -1.28 -1.34
CA GLY A 197 10.37 -1.28 -0.99
C GLY A 197 9.69 0.03 -1.39
N ILE A 198 8.34 -0.01 -1.49
CA ILE A 198 7.53 1.16 -1.87
C ILE A 198 7.70 2.34 -0.90
N SER A 199 8.00 2.08 0.36
CA SER A 199 8.28 3.12 1.36
C SER A 199 9.49 3.98 0.99
N SER A 200 10.51 3.41 0.36
CA SER A 200 11.68 4.14 -0.12
C SER A 200 11.32 5.05 -1.30
N GLU A 201 10.50 4.58 -2.23
CA GLU A 201 10.01 5.37 -3.36
C GLU A 201 9.12 6.54 -2.89
N ILE A 202 8.22 6.31 -1.94
CA ILE A 202 7.37 7.35 -1.36
C ILE A 202 8.23 8.45 -0.73
N ILE A 203 9.24 8.08 0.07
CA ILE A 203 10.14 9.05 0.71
C ILE A 203 10.95 9.81 -0.34
N SER A 204 11.49 9.12 -1.35
CA SER A 204 12.25 9.74 -2.45
C SER A 204 11.41 10.79 -3.18
N GLN A 205 10.20 10.43 -3.62
CA GLN A 205 9.31 11.38 -4.29
C GLN A 205 8.89 12.57 -3.41
N ILE A 206 8.68 12.36 -2.10
CA ILE A 206 8.41 13.46 -1.18
C ILE A 206 9.65 14.37 -1.08
N ALA A 207 10.84 13.80 -0.92
CA ALA A 207 12.09 14.54 -0.80
C ALA A 207 12.36 15.39 -2.04
N GLU A 208 12.25 14.81 -3.25
CA GLU A 208 12.38 15.54 -4.51
C GLU A 208 11.41 16.72 -4.61
N LYS A 209 10.13 16.51 -4.31
CA LYS A 209 9.10 17.55 -4.39
C LYS A 209 9.16 18.57 -3.26
N THR A 210 10.01 18.36 -2.28
CA THR A 210 10.22 19.26 -1.14
C THR A 210 11.65 19.79 -1.05
N ILE A 211 12.51 19.50 -2.02
CA ILE A 211 13.94 19.88 -2.01
C ILE A 211 14.14 21.40 -1.82
N ASN A 212 13.30 22.21 -2.43
CA ASN A 212 13.35 23.67 -2.31
C ASN A 212 12.51 24.23 -1.14
N TYR A 213 11.98 23.35 -0.30
CA TYR A 213 11.19 23.77 0.85
C TYR A 213 12.12 24.22 1.98
N LYS A 214 12.00 25.50 2.40
CA LYS A 214 12.93 26.14 3.35
C LYS A 214 12.96 25.54 4.75
N LYS A 215 11.96 24.73 5.13
CA LYS A 215 11.88 24.13 6.47
C LYS A 215 12.35 22.67 6.42
N LYS A 216 13.12 22.26 7.43
CA LYS A 216 13.58 20.87 7.58
C LYS A 216 12.39 19.93 7.72
N ILE A 217 12.41 18.84 6.97
CA ILE A 217 11.46 17.72 7.09
C ILE A 217 12.20 16.55 7.72
N ASN A 218 11.60 15.95 8.73
CA ASN A 218 12.13 14.76 9.40
C ASN A 218 11.38 13.52 8.90
N TYR A 219 12.13 12.51 8.48
CA TYR A 219 11.62 11.28 7.88
C TYR A 219 11.86 10.09 8.80
N LEU A 220 10.88 9.20 8.88
CA LEU A 220 11.00 7.87 9.49
C LEU A 220 10.42 6.84 8.53
N LYS A 221 11.24 5.86 8.16
CA LYS A 221 10.79 4.66 7.43
C LYS A 221 10.71 3.49 8.41
N ILE A 222 9.56 2.82 8.43
CA ILE A 222 9.40 1.54 9.12
C ILE A 222 8.93 0.53 8.08
N ALA A 223 9.78 -0.44 7.79
CA ALA A 223 9.52 -1.52 6.83
C ALA A 223 10.11 -2.82 7.36
N LEU A 224 9.70 -3.96 6.79
CA LEU A 224 10.20 -5.27 7.21
C LEU A 224 11.72 -5.36 7.01
N PRO A 225 12.42 -6.10 7.89
CA PRO A 225 13.85 -6.27 7.79
C PRO A 225 14.25 -7.06 6.53
N ASP A 226 15.53 -6.96 6.16
CA ASP A 226 16.07 -7.55 4.95
C ASP A 226 16.42 -9.05 5.13
N TYR A 227 15.42 -9.81 5.56
CA TYR A 227 15.49 -11.27 5.60
C TYR A 227 14.08 -11.87 5.47
N PRO A 228 13.96 -13.14 5.04
CA PRO A 228 12.66 -13.80 4.87
C PRO A 228 11.88 -13.94 6.17
N ALA A 229 10.55 -14.04 6.05
CA ALA A 229 9.70 -14.25 7.21
C ALA A 229 10.04 -15.57 7.93
N PRO A 230 10.20 -15.55 9.25
CA PRO A 230 10.48 -16.76 10.04
C PRO A 230 9.25 -17.66 10.11
N THR A 231 9.47 -18.95 10.35
CA THR A 231 8.41 -19.94 10.57
C THR A 231 8.01 -20.04 12.06
N ASN A 232 8.93 -19.67 12.96
CA ASN A 232 8.67 -19.78 14.39
C ASN A 232 7.84 -18.59 14.89
N LYS A 233 6.78 -18.88 15.64
CA LYS A 233 5.83 -17.89 16.19
C LYS A 233 6.48 -16.80 17.06
N LEU A 234 7.52 -17.11 17.80
CA LEU A 234 8.23 -16.13 18.63
C LEU A 234 8.97 -15.13 17.73
N ASN A 235 9.66 -15.61 16.71
CA ASN A 235 10.40 -14.80 15.78
C ASN A 235 9.47 -13.96 14.88
N GLU A 236 8.29 -14.49 14.53
CA GLU A 236 7.26 -13.72 13.79
C GLU A 236 6.83 -12.46 14.55
N LYS A 237 6.70 -12.52 15.89
CA LYS A 237 6.34 -11.35 16.72
C LYS A 237 7.39 -10.24 16.66
N ASP A 238 8.64 -10.59 16.41
CA ASP A 238 9.71 -9.61 16.26
C ASP A 238 9.86 -9.11 14.81
N TYR A 239 9.58 -9.97 13.86
CA TYR A 239 9.61 -9.65 12.44
C TYR A 239 8.51 -8.66 12.04
N TYR A 240 7.27 -8.88 12.48
CA TYR A 240 6.14 -8.01 12.16
C TYR A 240 5.95 -6.91 13.21
N PHE A 241 5.44 -5.75 12.74
CA PHE A 241 5.21 -4.60 13.61
C PHE A 241 3.82 -4.63 14.23
N SER A 242 3.75 -4.47 15.55
CA SER A 242 2.53 -4.09 16.25
C SER A 242 2.39 -2.56 16.30
N SER A 243 1.18 -2.06 16.48
CA SER A 243 0.93 -0.62 16.67
C SER A 243 1.74 -0.04 17.85
N THR A 244 1.95 -0.83 18.89
CA THR A 244 2.76 -0.42 20.05
C THR A 244 4.25 -0.27 19.69
N LYS A 245 4.82 -1.21 18.90
CA LYS A 245 6.20 -1.08 18.40
C LYS A 245 6.35 0.16 17.50
N VAL A 246 5.40 0.39 16.59
CA VAL A 246 5.41 1.55 15.69
C VAL A 246 5.28 2.85 16.48
N TYR A 247 4.32 2.94 17.40
CA TYR A 247 4.12 4.11 18.26
C TYR A 247 5.39 4.48 19.04
N LYS A 248 6.03 3.49 19.70
CA LYS A 248 7.28 3.73 20.43
C LYS A 248 8.39 4.29 19.54
N LYS A 249 8.54 3.76 18.31
CA LYS A 249 9.51 4.28 17.34
C LYS A 249 9.20 5.72 16.94
N VAL A 250 7.91 6.06 16.73
CA VAL A 250 7.48 7.44 16.40
C VAL A 250 7.81 8.40 17.52
N ILE A 251 7.46 8.08 18.76
CA ILE A 251 7.73 8.94 19.91
C ILE A 251 9.23 9.17 20.08
N ASN A 252 10.03 8.10 20.05
CA ASN A 252 11.48 8.19 20.24
C ASN A 252 12.17 8.99 19.11
N HIS A 253 11.67 8.93 17.87
CA HIS A 253 12.30 9.60 16.73
C HIS A 253 11.89 11.06 16.59
N PHE A 254 10.66 11.44 16.92
CA PHE A 254 10.12 12.75 16.60
C PHE A 254 9.83 13.63 17.82
N PHE A 255 9.65 13.03 18.99
CA PHE A 255 9.11 13.74 20.15
C PHE A 255 9.96 13.59 21.44
N LYS A 256 11.01 12.80 21.39
CA LYS A 256 12.11 12.75 22.38
C LYS A 256 13.40 13.24 21.73
#